data_ee636584efcc6dcb7359b981d212d5c8
#
_entry.id   ee636584efcc6dcb7359b981d212d5c8
#
_cell.length_a   1.000
_cell.length_b   1.000
_cell.length_c   1.000
_cell.angle_alpha   90.00
_cell.angle_beta   90.00
_cell.angle_gamma   90.00
#
_symmetry.space_group_name_H-M   'P 1'
#
loop_
_entity.id
_entity.type
_entity.pdbx_description
1 polymer ?
#
loop_
_entity_poly.entity_id
_entity_poly.type
_entity_poly.pdbx_seq_one_letter_code
_entity_poly.pdbx_strand_id
1 'polypeptide(L)'
;MNKYVHGYSDYEANRLHDQADSLSDLLHYDSVWEKGSIILEAGCGIGAQTKIVAPKNKYSKFISIDISLESLDQARKIADSNSIDNVLFQEADIFELPFEDEYFDHIFLSYVLEHMSNPIKALNKLKKVLKNNGTITIIEGDHGSTYFHPDSYAANKAIQCQVELQKQNGGDANIGRKLYPLLNRSGFKKIEVSPRQVYVDDSNPKWVEGFTKNTFTAMIKGVGEDAVSKNLIGKEEFEKGINDLNRTAEGGGTFCYTFFKGIGTK
;
A
#
# COMPACT_ATOMS: atom_id res chain seq x y z
N MET A 1 -13.36 6.26 13.38
CA MET A 1 -12.22 5.46 12.81
C MET A 1 -12.75 4.63 11.67
N ASN A 2 -12.17 4.71 10.48
CA ASN A 2 -12.53 3.80 9.39
C ASN A 2 -11.99 2.40 9.74
N LYS A 3 -12.83 1.37 9.59
CA LYS A 3 -12.41 -0.01 9.83
C LYS A 3 -11.53 -0.45 8.67
N TYR A 4 -10.32 -0.97 8.95
CA TYR A 4 -9.47 -1.57 7.93
C TYR A 4 -10.16 -2.77 7.29
N VAL A 5 -10.33 -2.76 5.96
CA VAL A 5 -11.17 -3.72 5.23
C VAL A 5 -10.68 -5.16 5.36
N HIS A 6 -9.35 -5.34 5.43
CA HIS A 6 -8.73 -6.67 5.47
C HIS A 6 -8.49 -7.21 6.89
N GLY A 7 -8.73 -6.39 7.94
CA GLY A 7 -8.48 -6.76 9.35
C GLY A 7 -6.98 -6.83 9.71
N TYR A 8 -6.68 -7.38 10.90
CA TYR A 8 -5.33 -7.46 11.47
C TYR A 8 -4.96 -8.91 11.85
N SER A 9 -5.29 -9.88 10.97
CA SER A 9 -4.99 -11.31 11.21
C SER A 9 -3.55 -11.67 10.81
N ASP A 10 -3.01 -12.79 11.34
CA ASP A 10 -1.73 -13.35 10.90
C ASP A 10 -1.71 -13.64 9.40
N TYR A 11 -2.86 -14.00 8.82
CA TYR A 11 -3.02 -14.21 7.39
C TYR A 11 -2.76 -12.91 6.60
N GLU A 12 -3.33 -11.78 7.06
CA GLU A 12 -3.11 -10.47 6.45
C GLU A 12 -1.66 -10.02 6.62
N ALA A 13 -1.05 -10.27 7.78
CA ALA A 13 0.37 -9.97 8.00
C ALA A 13 1.27 -10.71 7.00
N ASN A 14 1.06 -12.00 6.80
CA ASN A 14 1.82 -12.78 5.82
C ASN A 14 1.61 -12.27 4.39
N ARG A 15 0.37 -11.93 4.02
CA ARG A 15 0.05 -11.34 2.72
C ARG A 15 0.82 -10.04 2.46
N LEU A 16 0.88 -9.15 3.46
CA LEU A 16 1.62 -7.88 3.36
C LEU A 16 3.13 -8.10 3.19
N HIS A 17 3.70 -9.12 3.84
CA HIS A 17 5.09 -9.50 3.65
C HIS A 17 5.36 -10.06 2.26
N ASP A 18 4.53 -10.97 1.76
CA ASP A 18 4.65 -11.54 0.42
C ASP A 18 4.56 -10.45 -0.66
N GLN A 19 3.65 -9.49 -0.49
CA GLN A 19 3.55 -8.33 -1.36
C GLN A 19 4.82 -7.49 -1.34
N ALA A 20 5.30 -7.12 -0.16
CA ALA A 20 6.48 -6.28 -0.01
C ALA A 20 7.73 -6.95 -0.60
N ASP A 21 7.95 -8.23 -0.29
CA ASP A 21 9.12 -8.97 -0.76
C ASP A 21 9.07 -9.25 -2.28
N SER A 22 7.88 -9.52 -2.83
CA SER A 22 7.72 -9.78 -4.26
C SER A 22 7.93 -8.52 -5.11
N LEU A 23 7.50 -7.35 -4.62
CA LEU A 23 7.48 -6.10 -5.37
C LEU A 23 8.59 -5.12 -4.98
N SER A 24 9.47 -5.50 -4.05
CA SER A 24 10.52 -4.65 -3.49
C SER A 24 11.31 -3.89 -4.55
N ASP A 25 11.82 -4.59 -5.56
CA ASP A 25 12.63 -3.98 -6.61
C ASP A 25 11.80 -3.07 -7.52
N LEU A 26 10.56 -3.46 -7.84
CA LEU A 26 9.69 -2.64 -8.68
C LEU A 26 9.31 -1.32 -8.02
N LEU A 27 8.98 -1.36 -6.72
CA LEU A 27 8.42 -0.20 -6.02
C LEU A 27 9.48 0.68 -5.37
N HIS A 28 10.62 0.09 -4.97
CA HIS A 28 11.59 0.76 -4.10
C HIS A 28 13.02 0.85 -4.67
N TYR A 29 13.27 0.59 -5.97
CA TYR A 29 14.61 0.73 -6.55
C TYR A 29 15.15 2.17 -6.41
N ASP A 30 14.27 3.14 -6.37
CA ASP A 30 14.54 4.58 -6.27
C ASP A 30 14.05 5.21 -4.95
N SER A 31 13.70 4.41 -3.93
CA SER A 31 13.35 4.89 -2.58
C SER A 31 14.63 5.11 -1.76
N VAL A 32 15.43 6.09 -2.20
CA VAL A 32 16.69 6.47 -1.56
C VAL A 32 16.66 7.98 -1.32
N TRP A 33 17.04 8.38 -0.10
CA TRP A 33 17.08 9.78 0.32
C TRP A 33 18.48 10.21 0.75
N GLU A 34 18.67 11.50 0.94
CA GLU A 34 19.98 12.05 1.33
C GLU A 34 20.43 11.50 2.68
N LYS A 35 21.75 11.25 2.80
CA LYS A 35 22.35 10.75 4.04
C LYS A 35 22.16 11.78 5.18
N GLY A 36 21.81 11.27 6.34
CA GLY A 36 21.57 12.10 7.53
C GLY A 36 20.15 12.67 7.61
N SER A 37 19.28 12.36 6.66
CA SER A 37 17.88 12.80 6.67
C SER A 37 17.09 12.21 7.84
N ILE A 38 16.12 12.97 8.32
CA ILE A 38 15.06 12.49 9.23
C ILE A 38 13.81 12.23 8.37
N ILE A 39 13.37 10.98 8.35
CA ILE A 39 12.28 10.52 7.48
C ILE A 39 11.10 10.10 8.35
N LEU A 40 9.91 10.64 8.07
CA LEU A 40 8.66 10.15 8.62
C LEU A 40 8.10 9.05 7.71
N GLU A 41 7.96 7.83 8.20
CA GLU A 41 7.11 6.82 7.58
C GLU A 41 5.75 6.86 8.27
N ALA A 42 4.72 7.32 7.55
CA ALA A 42 3.39 7.50 8.10
C ALA A 42 2.47 6.34 7.69
N GLY A 43 1.96 5.59 8.69
CA GLY A 43 1.18 4.37 8.48
C GLY A 43 2.07 3.16 8.16
N CYS A 44 3.06 2.89 9.01
CA CYS A 44 4.01 1.79 8.76
C CYS A 44 3.41 0.39 8.93
N GLY A 45 2.23 0.28 9.55
CA GLY A 45 1.59 -1.00 9.84
C GLY A 45 2.54 -1.95 10.57
N ILE A 46 2.63 -3.17 10.11
CA ILE A 46 3.52 -4.22 10.63
C ILE A 46 4.98 -4.08 10.20
N GLY A 47 5.37 -2.98 9.54
CA GLY A 47 6.75 -2.74 9.12
C GLY A 47 7.16 -3.45 7.83
N ALA A 48 6.21 -3.93 7.02
CA ALA A 48 6.51 -4.65 5.79
C ALA A 48 7.29 -3.81 4.76
N GLN A 49 7.00 -2.51 4.66
CA GLN A 49 7.74 -1.57 3.81
C GLN A 49 8.99 -1.04 4.52
N THR A 50 8.91 -0.78 5.83
CA THR A 50 10.04 -0.37 6.67
C THR A 50 11.24 -1.31 6.49
N LYS A 51 10.99 -2.63 6.52
CA LYS A 51 11.99 -3.70 6.32
C LYS A 51 12.78 -3.52 5.02
N ILE A 52 12.18 -2.91 4.00
CA ILE A 52 12.79 -2.70 2.68
C ILE A 52 13.49 -1.35 2.60
N VAL A 53 12.81 -0.28 3.02
CA VAL A 53 13.30 1.09 2.78
C VAL A 53 14.33 1.55 3.80
N ALA A 54 14.23 1.13 5.06
CA ALA A 54 15.16 1.57 6.11
C ALA A 54 16.59 1.07 5.88
N PRO A 55 16.87 -0.21 5.52
CA PRO A 55 18.22 -0.67 5.21
C PRO A 55 18.85 -0.01 3.98
N LYS A 56 18.03 0.35 2.96
CA LYS A 56 18.48 1.10 1.78
C LYS A 56 18.97 2.51 2.16
N ASN A 57 18.47 3.05 3.27
CA ASN A 57 18.76 4.40 3.79
C ASN A 57 19.44 4.36 5.18
N LYS A 58 20.37 3.44 5.38
CA LYS A 58 21.00 3.17 6.69
C LYS A 58 21.69 4.36 7.38
N TYR A 59 21.98 5.42 6.65
CA TYR A 59 22.57 6.65 7.19
C TYR A 59 21.53 7.72 7.54
N SER A 60 20.25 7.44 7.35
CA SER A 60 19.12 8.29 7.68
C SER A 60 18.35 7.68 8.86
N LYS A 61 17.61 8.52 9.59
CA LYS A 61 16.79 8.09 10.72
C LYS A 61 15.33 8.06 10.31
N PHE A 62 14.68 6.93 10.53
CA PHE A 62 13.23 6.80 10.36
C PHE A 62 12.50 7.01 11.68
N ILE A 63 11.38 7.72 11.61
CA ILE A 63 10.34 7.71 12.63
C ILE A 63 9.11 7.11 11.93
N SER A 64 8.81 5.85 12.25
CA SER A 64 7.72 5.08 11.63
C SER A 64 6.53 5.10 12.57
N ILE A 65 5.40 5.66 12.12
CA ILE A 65 4.20 5.82 12.94
C ILE A 65 3.04 4.97 12.43
N ASP A 66 2.24 4.47 13.35
CA ASP A 66 0.94 3.85 13.09
C ASP A 66 0.00 4.10 14.27
N ILE A 67 -1.31 3.97 14.05
CA ILE A 67 -2.33 4.09 15.11
C ILE A 67 -2.52 2.78 15.88
N SER A 68 -2.04 1.65 15.35
CA SER A 68 -2.19 0.31 15.93
C SER A 68 -0.94 -0.08 16.70
N LEU A 69 -1.05 -0.13 18.03
CA LEU A 69 0.03 -0.63 18.89
C LEU A 69 0.40 -2.08 18.55
N GLU A 70 -0.58 -2.92 18.22
CA GLU A 70 -0.35 -4.32 17.82
C GLU A 70 0.50 -4.40 16.55
N SER A 71 0.20 -3.57 15.55
CA SER A 71 0.99 -3.48 14.32
C SER A 71 2.41 -3.00 14.59
N LEU A 72 2.57 -1.99 15.46
CA LEU A 72 3.88 -1.48 15.86
C LEU A 72 4.73 -2.52 16.61
N ASP A 73 4.11 -3.37 17.44
CA ASP A 73 4.81 -4.45 18.13
C ASP A 73 5.31 -5.52 17.14
N GLN A 74 4.53 -5.80 16.10
CA GLN A 74 4.98 -6.67 15.01
C GLN A 74 6.11 -6.01 14.21
N ALA A 75 6.01 -4.71 13.89
CA ALA A 75 7.02 -3.96 13.18
C ALA A 75 8.37 -3.93 13.93
N ARG A 76 8.35 -3.76 15.27
CA ARG A 76 9.57 -3.83 16.11
C ARG A 76 10.22 -5.21 16.01
N LYS A 77 9.45 -6.29 16.15
CA LYS A 77 9.97 -7.67 16.04
C LYS A 77 10.61 -7.93 14.67
N ILE A 78 10.02 -7.39 13.61
CA ILE A 78 10.54 -7.51 12.24
C ILE A 78 11.85 -6.71 12.11
N ALA A 79 11.91 -5.48 12.62
CA ALA A 79 13.12 -4.68 12.60
C ALA A 79 14.26 -5.37 13.36
N ASP A 80 13.98 -5.86 14.56
CA ASP A 80 14.95 -6.59 15.39
C ASP A 80 15.48 -7.84 14.68
N SER A 81 14.60 -8.66 14.12
CA SER A 81 14.97 -9.90 13.41
C SER A 81 15.78 -9.66 12.13
N ASN A 82 15.68 -8.47 11.54
CA ASN A 82 16.43 -8.05 10.35
C ASN A 82 17.59 -7.11 10.67
N SER A 83 17.92 -6.91 11.96
CA SER A 83 19.02 -6.03 12.42
C SER A 83 18.90 -4.59 11.88
N ILE A 84 17.68 -4.05 11.85
CA ILE A 84 17.37 -2.68 11.43
C ILE A 84 17.41 -1.79 12.68
N ASP A 85 18.39 -0.91 12.77
CA ASP A 85 18.69 -0.09 13.95
C ASP A 85 18.41 1.41 13.75
N ASN A 86 18.07 1.81 12.53
CA ASN A 86 17.85 3.21 12.18
C ASN A 86 16.37 3.63 12.19
N VAL A 87 15.48 2.87 12.85
CA VAL A 87 14.04 3.11 12.92
C VAL A 87 13.55 3.27 14.35
N LEU A 88 12.77 4.32 14.61
CA LEU A 88 11.99 4.50 15.85
C LEU A 88 10.51 4.30 15.53
N PHE A 89 9.86 3.33 16.17
CA PHE A 89 8.42 3.10 16.04
C PHE A 89 7.64 3.82 17.13
N GLN A 90 6.62 4.61 16.73
CA GLN A 90 5.83 5.43 17.63
C GLN A 90 4.35 5.37 17.27
N GLU A 91 3.47 5.24 18.28
CA GLU A 91 2.02 5.40 18.11
C GLU A 91 1.70 6.86 17.82
N ALA A 92 1.04 7.12 16.67
CA ALA A 92 0.54 8.45 16.32
C ALA A 92 -0.54 8.39 15.24
N ASP A 93 -1.48 9.35 15.31
CA ASP A 93 -2.48 9.60 14.27
C ASP A 93 -1.94 10.66 13.29
N ILE A 94 -2.02 10.37 11.99
CA ILE A 94 -1.65 11.32 10.93
C ILE A 94 -2.45 12.64 11.04
N PHE A 95 -3.66 12.60 11.57
CA PHE A 95 -4.48 13.79 11.78
C PHE A 95 -4.08 14.62 13.01
N GLU A 96 -3.29 14.04 13.95
CA GLU A 96 -2.85 14.65 15.21
C GLU A 96 -1.38 14.36 15.48
N LEU A 97 -0.51 14.71 14.52
CA LEU A 97 0.92 14.43 14.59
C LEU A 97 1.59 15.12 15.78
N PRO A 98 2.34 14.40 16.64
CA PRO A 98 3.01 14.94 17.81
C PRO A 98 4.41 15.50 17.48
N PHE A 99 4.56 16.15 16.34
CA PHE A 99 5.83 16.68 15.86
C PHE A 99 5.72 18.19 15.61
N GLU A 100 6.85 18.87 15.76
CA GLU A 100 6.98 20.29 15.39
C GLU A 100 6.82 20.49 13.89
N ASP A 101 6.38 21.69 13.50
CA ASP A 101 6.36 22.07 12.09
C ASP A 101 7.78 22.04 11.51
N GLU A 102 7.91 21.62 10.26
CA GLU A 102 9.19 21.58 9.53
C GLU A 102 10.28 20.69 10.17
N TYR A 103 9.88 19.57 10.76
CA TYR A 103 10.78 18.65 11.44
C TYR A 103 11.45 17.64 10.48
N PHE A 104 10.70 17.11 9.50
CA PHE A 104 11.16 16.02 8.63
C PHE A 104 11.73 16.53 7.31
N ASP A 105 12.83 15.91 6.85
CA ASP A 105 13.40 16.15 5.52
C ASP A 105 12.57 15.47 4.43
N HIS A 106 12.07 14.26 4.75
CA HIS A 106 11.24 13.47 3.84
C HIS A 106 10.08 12.82 4.58
N ILE A 107 8.99 12.57 3.84
CA ILE A 107 7.85 11.79 4.31
C ILE A 107 7.60 10.65 3.32
N PHE A 108 7.36 9.45 3.82
CA PHE A 108 7.06 8.26 3.05
C PHE A 108 5.74 7.65 3.50
N LEU A 109 4.87 7.30 2.55
CA LEU A 109 3.62 6.56 2.75
C LEU A 109 3.51 5.44 1.72
N SER A 110 2.98 4.31 2.14
CA SER A 110 2.68 3.19 1.23
C SER A 110 1.40 2.50 1.66
N TYR A 111 0.40 2.49 0.78
CA TYR A 111 -0.92 1.88 1.00
C TYR A 111 -1.68 2.45 2.21
N VAL A 112 -1.65 3.75 2.38
CA VAL A 112 -2.24 4.47 3.52
C VAL A 112 -3.41 5.34 3.11
N LEU A 113 -3.23 6.15 2.05
CA LEU A 113 -4.27 7.11 1.63
C LEU A 113 -5.53 6.41 1.14
N GLU A 114 -5.40 5.20 0.60
CA GLU A 114 -6.53 4.39 0.12
C GLU A 114 -7.55 4.05 1.23
N HIS A 115 -7.13 4.10 2.50
CA HIS A 115 -7.99 3.84 3.66
C HIS A 115 -8.59 5.10 4.28
N MET A 116 -8.23 6.29 3.78
CA MET A 116 -8.61 7.56 4.37
C MET A 116 -9.84 8.18 3.69
N SER A 117 -10.82 8.59 4.49
CA SER A 117 -12.00 9.32 3.99
C SER A 117 -11.66 10.75 3.55
N ASN A 118 -10.56 11.32 4.02
CA ASN A 118 -10.11 12.66 3.65
C ASN A 118 -8.58 12.71 3.42
N PRO A 119 -8.10 12.17 2.29
CA PRO A 119 -6.67 12.12 2.00
C PRO A 119 -6.03 13.51 1.87
N ILE A 120 -6.78 14.53 1.41
CA ILE A 120 -6.26 15.91 1.34
C ILE A 120 -5.99 16.47 2.73
N LYS A 121 -6.86 16.21 3.72
CA LYS A 121 -6.64 16.64 5.10
C LYS A 121 -5.38 15.97 5.68
N ALA A 122 -5.18 14.68 5.42
CA ALA A 122 -3.97 13.97 5.83
C ALA A 122 -2.71 14.56 5.18
N LEU A 123 -2.72 14.77 3.87
CA LEU A 123 -1.61 15.40 3.14
C LEU A 123 -1.28 16.79 3.67
N ASN A 124 -2.28 17.60 4.02
CA ASN A 124 -2.07 18.92 4.62
C ASN A 124 -1.45 18.85 6.02
N LYS A 125 -1.79 17.84 6.83
CA LYS A 125 -1.17 17.60 8.14
C LYS A 125 0.29 17.18 7.98
N LEU A 126 0.55 16.22 7.11
CA LEU A 126 1.90 15.77 6.79
C LEU A 126 2.77 16.91 6.24
N LYS A 127 2.23 17.74 5.36
CA LYS A 127 2.94 18.89 4.81
C LYS A 127 3.41 19.89 5.88
N LYS A 128 2.69 20.04 7.00
CA LYS A 128 3.11 20.97 8.08
C LYS A 128 4.42 20.52 8.70
N VAL A 129 4.55 19.24 9.03
CA VAL A 129 5.74 18.67 9.67
C VAL A 129 6.90 18.44 8.69
N LEU A 130 6.66 18.58 7.39
CA LEU A 130 7.68 18.50 6.35
C LEU A 130 8.42 19.84 6.26
N LYS A 131 9.75 19.82 6.19
CA LYS A 131 10.59 21.02 6.00
C LYS A 131 10.30 21.70 4.65
N ASN A 132 10.61 22.98 4.55
CA ASN A 132 10.61 23.67 3.26
C ASN A 132 11.61 23.02 2.31
N ASN A 133 11.21 22.79 1.06
CA ASN A 133 11.91 21.98 0.06
C ASN A 133 12.04 20.48 0.38
N GLY A 134 11.49 20.01 1.49
CA GLY A 134 11.36 18.59 1.79
C GLY A 134 10.41 17.88 0.82
N THR A 135 10.54 16.57 0.69
CA THR A 135 9.74 15.78 -0.25
C THR A 135 8.81 14.81 0.45
N ILE A 136 7.66 14.57 -0.17
CA ILE A 136 6.77 13.46 0.16
C ILE A 136 6.83 12.42 -0.95
N THR A 137 6.94 11.15 -0.58
CA THR A 137 6.86 9.99 -1.49
C THR A 137 5.68 9.13 -1.07
N ILE A 138 4.79 8.83 -2.01
CA ILE A 138 3.56 8.07 -1.79
C ILE A 138 3.50 6.92 -2.80
N ILE A 139 3.21 5.71 -2.32
CA ILE A 139 2.96 4.55 -3.17
C ILE A 139 1.56 4.04 -2.86
N GLU A 140 0.70 3.95 -3.89
CA GLU A 140 -0.68 3.49 -3.76
C GLU A 140 -1.07 2.57 -4.90
N GLY A 141 -1.97 1.64 -4.62
CA GLY A 141 -2.52 0.73 -5.61
C GLY A 141 -3.66 1.31 -6.42
N ASP A 142 -4.01 0.63 -7.50
CA ASP A 142 -5.14 0.96 -8.34
C ASP A 142 -5.87 -0.31 -8.80
N HIS A 143 -6.89 -0.73 -8.06
CA HIS A 143 -7.60 -1.98 -8.32
C HIS A 143 -8.35 -1.96 -9.65
N GLY A 144 -8.71 -0.78 -10.15
CA GLY A 144 -9.31 -0.61 -11.47
C GLY A 144 -8.33 -0.71 -12.65
N SER A 145 -7.03 -0.90 -12.39
CA SER A 145 -6.01 -1.11 -13.42
C SER A 145 -5.71 -2.60 -13.67
N THR A 146 -6.53 -3.50 -13.11
CA THR A 146 -6.36 -4.94 -13.30
C THR A 146 -6.84 -5.37 -14.68
N TYR A 147 -6.01 -6.13 -15.39
CA TYR A 147 -6.38 -6.88 -16.58
C TYR A 147 -5.57 -8.17 -16.62
N PHE A 148 -6.17 -9.23 -17.18
CA PHE A 148 -5.60 -10.57 -17.09
C PHE A 148 -6.12 -11.48 -18.20
N HIS A 149 -5.40 -12.58 -18.42
CA HIS A 149 -5.81 -13.67 -19.31
C HIS A 149 -5.75 -15.00 -18.54
N PRO A 150 -6.74 -15.91 -18.69
CA PRO A 150 -8.01 -15.73 -19.44
C PRO A 150 -8.91 -14.65 -18.85
N ASP A 151 -9.59 -13.88 -19.71
CA ASP A 151 -10.57 -12.90 -19.24
C ASP A 151 -11.76 -13.59 -18.56
N SER A 152 -12.31 -12.95 -17.53
CA SER A 152 -13.46 -13.46 -16.78
C SER A 152 -14.32 -12.34 -16.23
N TYR A 153 -15.59 -12.36 -16.59
CA TYR A 153 -16.58 -11.46 -16.02
C TYR A 153 -16.77 -11.66 -14.51
N ALA A 154 -16.75 -12.93 -14.04
CA ALA A 154 -16.90 -13.24 -12.61
C ALA A 154 -15.69 -12.73 -11.78
N ALA A 155 -14.47 -12.89 -12.32
CA ALA A 155 -13.27 -12.35 -11.69
C ALA A 155 -13.31 -10.82 -11.60
N ASN A 156 -13.68 -10.13 -12.68
CA ASN A 156 -13.84 -8.69 -12.69
C ASN A 156 -14.90 -8.22 -11.67
N LYS A 157 -16.02 -8.93 -11.55
CA LYS A 157 -17.05 -8.64 -10.53
C LYS A 157 -16.52 -8.83 -9.11
N ALA A 158 -15.77 -9.90 -8.83
CA ALA A 158 -15.18 -10.12 -7.52
C ALA A 158 -14.22 -8.98 -7.12
N ILE A 159 -13.40 -8.49 -8.08
CA ILE A 159 -12.53 -7.32 -7.88
C ILE A 159 -13.37 -6.06 -7.59
N GLN A 160 -14.46 -5.84 -8.32
CA GLN A 160 -15.34 -4.69 -8.08
C GLN A 160 -16.01 -4.73 -6.70
N CYS A 161 -16.25 -5.92 -6.12
CA CYS A 161 -16.75 -6.02 -4.74
C CYS A 161 -15.73 -5.44 -3.74
N GLN A 162 -14.43 -5.70 -3.91
CA GLN A 162 -13.38 -5.09 -3.09
C GLN A 162 -13.40 -3.56 -3.20
N VAL A 163 -13.47 -3.03 -4.43
CA VAL A 163 -13.53 -1.58 -4.68
C VAL A 163 -14.75 -0.96 -3.98
N GLU A 164 -15.91 -1.58 -4.10
CA GLU A 164 -17.15 -1.06 -3.51
C GLU A 164 -17.14 -1.15 -1.98
N LEU A 165 -16.63 -2.24 -1.41
CA LEU A 165 -16.50 -2.39 0.05
C LEU A 165 -15.56 -1.36 0.64
N GLN A 166 -14.42 -1.10 0.00
CA GLN A 166 -13.48 -0.08 0.45
C GLN A 166 -14.09 1.31 0.39
N LYS A 167 -14.85 1.61 -0.66
CA LYS A 167 -15.61 2.86 -0.80
C LYS A 167 -16.69 3.02 0.28
N GLN A 168 -17.45 1.95 0.60
CA GLN A 168 -18.44 1.97 1.68
C GLN A 168 -17.80 2.23 3.05
N ASN A 169 -16.55 1.80 3.24
CA ASN A 169 -15.76 2.09 4.44
C ASN A 169 -15.08 3.48 4.41
N GLY A 170 -15.36 4.30 3.38
CA GLY A 170 -14.83 5.65 3.24
C GLY A 170 -13.43 5.74 2.62
N GLY A 171 -12.90 4.64 2.09
CA GLY A 171 -11.62 4.59 1.38
C GLY A 171 -11.78 4.69 -0.14
N ASP A 172 -10.68 4.49 -0.86
CA ASP A 172 -10.64 4.57 -2.33
C ASP A 172 -9.60 3.58 -2.90
N ALA A 173 -10.05 2.41 -3.30
CA ALA A 173 -9.21 1.36 -3.89
C ALA A 173 -8.55 1.75 -5.23
N ASN A 174 -8.93 2.88 -5.82
CA ASN A 174 -8.38 3.42 -7.06
C ASN A 174 -7.61 4.73 -6.84
N ILE A 175 -7.11 4.96 -5.63
CA ILE A 175 -6.49 6.24 -5.27
C ILE A 175 -5.16 6.47 -5.99
N GLY A 176 -4.45 5.40 -6.37
CA GLY A 176 -3.16 5.50 -7.06
C GLY A 176 -3.20 6.42 -8.28
N ARG A 177 -4.20 6.26 -9.16
CA ARG A 177 -4.40 7.14 -10.34
C ARG A 177 -4.69 8.59 -9.99
N LYS A 178 -5.00 8.89 -8.72
CA LYS A 178 -5.37 10.22 -8.22
C LYS A 178 -4.22 10.93 -7.51
N LEU A 179 -3.03 10.35 -7.42
CA LEU A 179 -1.91 10.94 -6.67
C LEU A 179 -1.54 12.33 -7.17
N TYR A 180 -1.48 12.56 -8.50
CA TYR A 180 -1.19 13.88 -9.03
C TYR A 180 -2.21 14.95 -8.59
N PRO A 181 -3.51 14.82 -8.82
CA PRO A 181 -4.49 15.82 -8.37
C PRO A 181 -4.55 15.96 -6.85
N LEU A 182 -4.30 14.90 -6.07
CA LEU A 182 -4.27 14.98 -4.60
C LEU A 182 -3.09 15.82 -4.11
N LEU A 183 -1.88 15.55 -4.60
CA LEU A 183 -0.68 16.32 -4.27
C LEU A 183 -0.82 17.77 -4.70
N ASN A 184 -1.31 18.01 -5.93
CA ASN A 184 -1.51 19.37 -6.46
C ASN A 184 -2.52 20.17 -5.61
N ARG A 185 -3.67 19.59 -5.27
CA ARG A 185 -4.67 20.23 -4.41
C ARG A 185 -4.19 20.47 -2.98
N SER A 186 -3.25 19.66 -2.50
CA SER A 186 -2.58 19.86 -1.20
C SER A 186 -1.43 20.87 -1.30
N GLY A 187 -1.21 21.48 -2.46
CA GLY A 187 -0.24 22.56 -2.68
C GLY A 187 1.21 22.11 -2.70
N PHE A 188 1.50 20.82 -2.96
CA PHE A 188 2.85 20.37 -3.29
C PHE A 188 3.29 20.89 -4.66
N LYS A 189 4.61 21.01 -4.86
CA LYS A 189 5.25 21.47 -6.09
C LYS A 189 6.09 20.36 -6.70
N LYS A 190 6.57 20.56 -7.93
CA LYS A 190 7.44 19.62 -8.65
C LYS A 190 6.93 18.18 -8.54
N ILE A 191 5.61 18.02 -8.80
CA ILE A 191 4.94 16.74 -8.64
C ILE A 191 5.30 15.83 -9.80
N GLU A 192 5.82 14.65 -9.47
CA GLU A 192 6.10 13.58 -10.42
C GLU A 192 5.29 12.34 -9.99
N VAL A 193 4.56 11.73 -10.92
CA VAL A 193 3.83 10.48 -10.68
C VAL A 193 4.23 9.48 -11.75
N SER A 194 4.71 8.32 -11.31
CA SER A 194 5.14 7.24 -12.20
C SER A 194 4.33 5.97 -11.94
N PRO A 195 3.76 5.34 -13.00
CA PRO A 195 3.18 4.02 -12.87
C PRO A 195 4.27 2.98 -12.62
N ARG A 196 4.00 2.05 -11.72
CA ARG A 196 4.81 0.88 -11.40
C ARG A 196 3.99 -0.34 -11.80
N GLN A 197 4.15 -0.77 -13.04
CA GLN A 197 3.32 -1.81 -13.59
C GLN A 197 3.87 -3.19 -13.27
N VAL A 198 3.05 -4.01 -12.66
CA VAL A 198 3.26 -5.44 -12.50
C VAL A 198 2.69 -6.13 -13.73
N TYR A 199 3.50 -6.97 -14.37
CA TYR A 199 3.09 -7.92 -15.38
C TYR A 199 3.58 -9.30 -14.99
N VAL A 200 2.67 -10.25 -14.85
CA VAL A 200 2.96 -11.60 -14.37
C VAL A 200 2.59 -12.60 -15.42
N ASP A 201 3.50 -13.52 -15.69
CA ASP A 201 3.33 -14.72 -16.50
C ASP A 201 4.24 -15.85 -15.97
N ASP A 202 4.26 -16.98 -16.63
CA ASP A 202 5.03 -18.17 -16.23
C ASP A 202 6.55 -17.96 -16.18
N SER A 203 7.07 -16.91 -16.82
CA SER A 203 8.51 -16.61 -16.83
C SER A 203 9.02 -16.10 -15.48
N ASN A 204 8.10 -15.65 -14.61
CA ASN A 204 8.43 -15.17 -13.27
C ASN A 204 7.62 -15.89 -12.17
N PRO A 205 7.97 -17.14 -11.81
CA PRO A 205 7.24 -17.93 -10.81
C PRO A 205 7.14 -17.26 -9.44
N LYS A 206 8.12 -16.42 -9.07
CA LYS A 206 8.09 -15.64 -7.81
C LYS A 206 6.92 -14.66 -7.79
N TRP A 207 6.63 -13.99 -8.90
CA TRP A 207 5.51 -13.06 -8.99
C TRP A 207 4.17 -13.80 -9.15
N VAL A 208 4.15 -14.94 -9.83
CA VAL A 208 2.96 -15.80 -9.91
C VAL A 208 2.51 -16.18 -8.50
N GLU A 209 3.42 -16.71 -7.69
CA GLU A 209 3.10 -17.16 -6.33
C GLU A 209 2.91 -15.98 -5.38
N GLY A 210 3.89 -15.09 -5.27
CA GLY A 210 3.91 -14.01 -4.28
C GLY A 210 2.89 -12.92 -4.57
N PHE A 211 2.75 -12.46 -5.83
CA PHE A 211 1.84 -11.37 -6.14
C PHE A 211 0.45 -11.85 -6.58
N THR A 212 0.35 -12.68 -7.63
CA THR A 212 -0.97 -13.03 -8.18
C THR A 212 -1.77 -13.88 -7.19
N LYS A 213 -1.19 -14.94 -6.62
CA LYS A 213 -1.90 -15.85 -5.70
C LYS A 213 -1.96 -15.29 -4.27
N ASN A 214 -0.79 -15.13 -3.63
CA ASN A 214 -0.71 -14.87 -2.19
C ASN A 214 -1.03 -13.42 -1.83
N THR A 215 -0.90 -12.49 -2.78
CA THR A 215 -1.25 -11.09 -2.54
C THR A 215 -2.62 -10.74 -3.12
N PHE A 216 -2.74 -10.67 -4.44
CA PHE A 216 -3.94 -10.11 -5.07
C PHE A 216 -5.16 -11.01 -4.94
N THR A 217 -5.07 -12.27 -5.39
CA THR A 217 -6.20 -13.21 -5.32
C THR A 217 -6.60 -13.48 -3.85
N ALA A 218 -5.63 -13.59 -2.94
CA ALA A 218 -5.87 -13.76 -1.52
C ALA A 218 -6.62 -12.56 -0.91
N MET A 219 -6.26 -11.34 -1.29
CA MET A 219 -6.93 -10.10 -0.88
C MET A 219 -8.39 -10.08 -1.36
N ILE A 220 -8.64 -10.37 -2.64
CA ILE A 220 -10.02 -10.44 -3.17
C ILE A 220 -10.82 -11.53 -2.47
N LYS A 221 -10.25 -12.71 -2.25
CA LYS A 221 -10.90 -13.80 -1.53
C LYS A 221 -11.30 -13.39 -0.10
N GLY A 222 -10.45 -12.61 0.57
CA GLY A 222 -10.67 -12.17 1.95
C GLY A 222 -11.92 -11.32 2.17
N VAL A 223 -12.45 -10.67 1.12
CA VAL A 223 -13.67 -9.85 1.24
C VAL A 223 -14.95 -10.59 0.85
N GLY A 224 -14.87 -11.89 0.56
CA GLY A 224 -16.00 -12.66 0.02
C GLY A 224 -17.22 -12.71 0.92
N GLU A 225 -17.05 -12.94 2.21
CA GLU A 225 -18.15 -12.99 3.17
C GLU A 225 -18.89 -11.65 3.24
N ASP A 226 -18.16 -10.55 3.32
CA ASP A 226 -18.73 -9.20 3.34
C ASP A 226 -19.44 -8.88 2.02
N ALA A 227 -18.85 -9.24 0.88
CA ALA A 227 -19.42 -8.99 -0.44
C ALA A 227 -20.76 -9.73 -0.63
N VAL A 228 -20.83 -11.00 -0.20
CA VAL A 228 -22.06 -11.81 -0.29
C VAL A 228 -23.10 -11.32 0.71
N SER A 229 -22.73 -11.08 1.96
CA SER A 229 -23.65 -10.61 3.01
C SER A 229 -24.30 -9.28 2.70
N LYS A 230 -23.56 -8.39 1.99
CA LYS A 230 -24.07 -7.09 1.52
C LYS A 230 -24.75 -7.14 0.15
N ASN A 231 -25.00 -8.34 -0.39
CA ASN A 231 -25.64 -8.55 -1.70
C ASN A 231 -24.95 -7.85 -2.88
N LEU A 232 -23.63 -7.67 -2.83
CA LEU A 232 -22.86 -7.10 -3.95
C LEU A 232 -22.65 -8.14 -5.07
N ILE A 233 -22.63 -9.42 -4.71
CA ILE A 233 -22.44 -10.56 -5.62
C ILE A 233 -23.06 -11.82 -5.02
N GLY A 234 -23.51 -12.75 -5.86
CA GLY A 234 -23.91 -14.08 -5.41
C GLY A 234 -22.72 -14.94 -5.01
N LYS A 235 -22.92 -15.84 -4.04
CA LYS A 235 -21.85 -16.71 -3.51
C LYS A 235 -21.16 -17.52 -4.63
N GLU A 236 -21.96 -18.21 -5.46
CA GLU A 236 -21.45 -19.04 -6.56
C GLU A 236 -20.67 -18.22 -7.60
N GLU A 237 -21.14 -17.00 -7.92
CA GLU A 237 -20.49 -16.10 -8.84
C GLU A 237 -19.16 -15.58 -8.26
N PHE A 238 -19.11 -15.29 -6.94
CA PHE A 238 -17.90 -14.90 -6.26
C PHE A 238 -16.86 -16.02 -6.25
N GLU A 239 -17.25 -17.23 -5.87
CA GLU A 239 -16.39 -18.41 -5.86
C GLU A 239 -15.84 -18.71 -7.26
N LYS A 240 -16.70 -18.58 -8.30
CA LYS A 240 -16.27 -18.67 -9.69
C LYS A 240 -15.23 -17.58 -10.01
N GLY A 241 -15.44 -16.35 -9.56
CA GLY A 241 -14.50 -15.24 -9.76
C GLY A 241 -13.13 -15.50 -9.16
N ILE A 242 -13.08 -16.05 -7.93
CA ILE A 242 -11.81 -16.45 -7.29
C ILE A 242 -11.13 -17.60 -8.04
N ASN A 243 -11.88 -18.60 -8.48
CA ASN A 243 -11.32 -19.70 -9.28
C ASN A 243 -10.76 -19.19 -10.62
N ASP A 244 -11.44 -18.27 -11.27
CA ASP A 244 -10.99 -17.66 -12.52
C ASP A 244 -9.75 -16.77 -12.31
N LEU A 245 -9.61 -16.06 -11.17
CA LEU A 245 -8.38 -15.37 -10.79
C LEU A 245 -7.22 -16.35 -10.60
N ASN A 246 -7.44 -17.49 -9.95
CA ASN A 246 -6.40 -18.52 -9.80
C ASN A 246 -5.93 -19.05 -11.15
N ARG A 247 -6.83 -19.19 -12.14
CA ARG A 247 -6.46 -19.61 -13.50
C ARG A 247 -5.50 -18.64 -14.19
N THR A 248 -5.49 -17.36 -13.82
CA THR A 248 -4.51 -16.39 -14.37
C THR A 248 -3.08 -16.66 -13.88
N ALA A 249 -2.94 -17.47 -12.84
CA ALA A 249 -1.68 -17.92 -12.26
C ALA A 249 -1.29 -19.35 -12.66
N GLU A 250 -2.02 -19.95 -13.63
CA GLU A 250 -1.74 -21.27 -14.22
C GLU A 250 -1.06 -21.10 -15.58
N GLY A 251 -0.56 -22.20 -16.15
CA GLY A 251 0.19 -22.20 -17.41
C GLY A 251 -0.54 -21.48 -18.56
N GLY A 252 0.11 -20.48 -19.13
CA GLY A 252 -0.42 -19.61 -20.18
C GLY A 252 -1.31 -18.47 -19.66
N GLY A 253 -1.50 -18.34 -18.33
CA GLY A 253 -2.17 -17.22 -17.71
C GLY A 253 -1.28 -15.98 -17.64
N THR A 254 -1.91 -14.80 -17.62
CA THR A 254 -1.23 -13.52 -17.36
C THR A 254 -2.03 -12.64 -16.44
N PHE A 255 -1.34 -11.80 -15.64
CA PHE A 255 -1.97 -10.87 -14.73
C PHE A 255 -1.25 -9.52 -14.72
N CYS A 256 -1.99 -8.43 -14.81
CA CYS A 256 -1.47 -7.08 -14.79
C CYS A 256 -2.12 -6.24 -13.69
N TYR A 257 -1.30 -5.40 -13.05
CA TYR A 257 -1.73 -4.45 -12.03
C TYR A 257 -0.82 -3.23 -12.02
N THR A 258 -1.35 -2.06 -11.68
CA THR A 258 -0.53 -0.85 -11.61
C THR A 258 -0.58 -0.27 -10.20
N PHE A 259 0.60 -0.10 -9.61
CA PHE A 259 0.81 0.83 -8.51
C PHE A 259 1.23 2.18 -9.08
N PHE A 260 1.02 3.24 -8.32
CA PHE A 260 1.51 4.57 -8.66
C PHE A 260 2.41 5.08 -7.55
N LYS A 261 3.58 5.59 -7.94
CA LYS A 261 4.49 6.29 -7.04
C LYS A 261 4.43 7.78 -7.36
N GLY A 262 3.98 8.56 -6.39
CA GLY A 262 3.93 10.02 -6.46
C GLY A 262 4.98 10.65 -5.58
N ILE A 263 5.70 11.65 -6.09
CA ILE A 263 6.66 12.46 -5.35
C ILE A 263 6.24 13.92 -5.49
N GLY A 264 6.26 14.67 -4.38
CA GLY A 264 5.98 16.09 -4.36
C GLY A 264 6.92 16.84 -3.43
N THR A 265 7.24 18.08 -3.75
CA THR A 265 8.06 18.97 -2.90
C THR A 265 7.16 19.97 -2.17
N LYS A 266 7.41 20.25 -0.88
CA LYS A 266 6.73 21.32 -0.11
C LYS A 266 7.06 22.71 -0.61
#